data_936b3ef6936bbb5eef266f42ca801cec
#
_entry.id   936b3ef6936bbb5eef266f42ca801cec
#
_cell.length_a   1.000
_cell.length_b   1.000
_cell.length_c   1.000
_cell.angle_alpha   90.00
_cell.angle_beta   90.00
_cell.angle_gamma   90.00
#
_symmetry.space_group_name_H-M   'P 1'
#
loop_
_entity.id
_entity.type
_entity.pdbx_description
1 polymer ?
#
loop_
_entity_poly.entity_id
_entity_poly.type
_entity_poly.pdbx_seq_one_letter_code
_entity_poly.pdbx_strand_id
1 'polypeptide(L)'
;MEQLLNVMRELREKCPWDQQQTPESLTRYAIEEAYEVEAAVRSGKADEVRDELGDLLLQVVFQSQMYAEQGAFNFQDVVHAIKEKLIRRHPHVFQAQQF
;
A
#
# COMPACT_ATOMS: atom_id res chain seq x y z
N MET A 1 -11.98 -1.71 1.03
CA MET A 1 -10.63 -2.27 0.82
C MET A 1 -10.66 -3.58 0.03
N GLU A 2 -11.59 -4.47 0.32
CA GLU A 2 -11.70 -5.73 -0.43
C GLU A 2 -11.92 -5.53 -1.91
N GLN A 3 -12.70 -4.52 -2.31
CA GLN A 3 -12.93 -4.24 -3.72
C GLN A 3 -11.64 -3.85 -4.43
N LEU A 4 -10.80 -3.04 -3.79
CA LEU A 4 -9.51 -2.68 -4.36
C LEU A 4 -8.60 -3.90 -4.51
N LEU A 5 -8.58 -4.78 -3.52
CA LEU A 5 -7.81 -6.01 -3.58
C LEU A 5 -8.29 -6.92 -4.71
N ASN A 6 -9.62 -6.98 -4.93
CA ASN A 6 -10.20 -7.74 -6.04
C ASN A 6 -9.79 -7.17 -7.39
N VAL A 7 -9.83 -5.84 -7.53
CA VAL A 7 -9.38 -5.16 -8.75
C VAL A 7 -7.91 -5.51 -9.03
N MET A 8 -7.08 -5.47 -8.00
CA MET A 8 -5.66 -5.79 -8.15
C MET A 8 -5.45 -7.23 -8.64
N ARG A 9 -6.20 -8.19 -8.06
CA ARG A 9 -6.11 -9.59 -8.49
C ARG A 9 -6.50 -9.73 -9.95
N GLU A 10 -7.57 -9.07 -10.39
CA GLU A 10 -7.99 -9.12 -11.80
C GLU A 10 -6.93 -8.53 -12.72
N LEU A 11 -6.33 -7.41 -12.33
CA LEU A 11 -5.27 -6.80 -13.14
C LEU A 11 -4.07 -7.73 -13.28
N ARG A 12 -3.69 -8.42 -12.20
CA ARG A 12 -2.60 -9.40 -12.26
C ARG A 12 -2.93 -10.57 -13.18
N GLU A 13 -4.21 -10.95 -13.26
CA GLU A 13 -4.63 -12.07 -14.11
C GLU A 13 -4.81 -11.68 -15.57
N LYS A 14 -5.22 -10.43 -15.85
CA LYS A 14 -5.74 -10.06 -17.18
C LYS A 14 -4.97 -8.95 -17.88
N CYS A 15 -4.23 -8.12 -17.16
CA CYS A 15 -3.50 -7.02 -17.78
C CYS A 15 -2.06 -7.42 -18.06
N PRO A 16 -1.62 -7.46 -19.34
CA PRO A 16 -0.26 -7.88 -19.67
C PRO A 16 0.83 -7.06 -18.99
N TRP A 17 0.63 -5.74 -18.86
CA TRP A 17 1.61 -4.88 -18.20
C TRP A 17 1.74 -5.25 -16.72
N ASP A 18 0.60 -5.41 -16.03
CA ASP A 18 0.60 -5.78 -14.60
C ASP A 18 1.18 -7.17 -14.37
N GLN A 19 0.94 -8.12 -15.30
CA GLN A 19 1.47 -9.48 -15.19
C GLN A 19 2.99 -9.52 -15.26
N GLN A 20 3.59 -8.59 -15.98
CA GLN A 20 5.04 -8.55 -16.17
C GLN A 20 5.79 -7.92 -15.01
N GLN A 21 5.09 -7.26 -14.08
CA GLN A 21 5.74 -6.56 -12.99
C GLN A 21 6.26 -7.54 -11.94
N THR A 22 7.36 -7.15 -11.32
CA THR A 22 7.96 -7.85 -10.17
C THR A 22 8.10 -6.85 -9.03
N PRO A 23 8.31 -7.32 -7.80
CA PRO A 23 8.55 -6.39 -6.69
C PRO A 23 9.66 -5.38 -7.01
N GLU A 24 10.73 -5.86 -7.63
CA GLU A 24 11.87 -5.01 -7.97
C GLU A 24 11.52 -3.96 -9.02
N SER A 25 10.73 -4.35 -10.04
CA SER A 25 10.40 -3.42 -11.12
C SER A 25 9.52 -2.27 -10.66
N LEU A 26 8.79 -2.44 -9.55
CA LEU A 26 7.87 -1.42 -9.04
C LEU A 26 8.48 -0.51 -7.98
N THR A 27 9.66 -0.79 -7.46
CA THR A 27 10.22 0.02 -6.36
C THR A 27 10.38 1.48 -6.73
N ARG A 28 10.81 1.79 -7.95
CA ARG A 28 10.97 3.17 -8.39
C ARG A 28 9.64 3.92 -8.46
N TYR A 29 8.55 3.22 -8.79
CA TYR A 29 7.22 3.84 -8.83
C TYR A 29 6.77 4.24 -7.43
N ALA A 30 7.06 3.43 -6.42
CA ALA A 30 6.75 3.77 -5.04
C ALA A 30 7.50 5.03 -4.60
N ILE A 31 8.77 5.16 -4.99
CA ILE A 31 9.57 6.34 -4.70
C ILE A 31 9.01 7.57 -5.41
N GLU A 32 8.69 7.44 -6.69
CA GLU A 32 8.10 8.52 -7.48
C GLU A 32 6.78 8.98 -6.86
N GLU A 33 5.92 8.05 -6.46
CA GLU A 33 4.64 8.38 -5.85
C GLU A 33 4.80 9.08 -4.50
N ALA A 34 5.81 8.72 -3.72
CA ALA A 34 6.11 9.42 -2.48
C ALA A 34 6.44 10.89 -2.76
N TYR A 35 7.22 11.18 -3.80
CA TYR A 35 7.53 12.55 -4.22
C TYR A 35 6.28 13.27 -4.73
N GLU A 36 5.39 12.57 -5.44
CA GLU A 36 4.14 13.17 -5.91
C GLU A 36 3.23 13.54 -4.74
N VAL A 37 3.18 12.72 -3.69
CA VAL A 37 2.46 13.07 -2.45
C VAL A 37 3.03 14.34 -1.85
N GLU A 38 4.34 14.45 -1.76
CA GLU A 38 4.99 15.65 -1.22
C GLU A 38 4.60 16.89 -2.03
N ALA A 39 4.67 16.80 -3.35
CA ALA A 39 4.32 17.91 -4.23
C ALA A 39 2.86 18.31 -4.06
N ALA A 40 1.95 17.33 -3.94
CA ALA A 40 0.53 17.58 -3.76
C ALA A 40 0.25 18.28 -2.42
N VAL A 41 0.90 17.84 -1.35
CA VAL A 41 0.76 18.48 -0.03
C VAL A 41 1.22 19.93 -0.09
N ARG A 42 2.33 20.19 -0.78
CA ARG A 42 2.86 21.56 -0.95
C ARG A 42 1.95 22.45 -1.78
N SER A 43 1.21 21.86 -2.74
CA SER A 43 0.26 22.64 -3.56
C SER A 43 -0.93 23.15 -2.75
N GLY A 44 -1.24 22.51 -1.62
CA GLY A 44 -2.36 22.88 -0.75
C GLY A 44 -3.72 22.44 -1.26
N LYS A 45 -3.77 21.61 -2.31
CA LYS A 45 -5.03 21.13 -2.90
C LYS A 45 -5.34 19.74 -2.39
N ALA A 46 -6.35 19.64 -1.53
CA ALA A 46 -6.70 18.39 -0.84
C ALA A 46 -7.08 17.26 -1.79
N ASP A 47 -7.76 17.58 -2.88
CA ASP A 47 -8.14 16.57 -3.87
C ASP A 47 -6.93 15.98 -4.59
N GLU A 48 -5.90 16.77 -4.85
CA GLU A 48 -4.65 16.27 -5.41
C GLU A 48 -3.94 15.34 -4.41
N VAL A 49 -3.94 15.72 -3.13
CA VAL A 49 -3.36 14.87 -2.06
C VAL A 49 -4.08 13.53 -2.00
N ARG A 50 -5.42 13.54 -2.04
CA ARG A 50 -6.22 12.31 -2.05
C ARG A 50 -5.81 11.41 -3.20
N ASP A 51 -5.70 11.96 -4.39
CA ASP A 51 -5.39 11.16 -5.59
C ASP A 51 -3.98 10.58 -5.53
N GLU A 52 -3.01 11.38 -5.07
CA GLU A 52 -1.63 10.89 -4.96
C GLU A 52 -1.46 9.89 -3.83
N LEU A 53 -2.20 10.03 -2.73
CA LEU A 53 -2.22 9.02 -1.67
C LEU A 53 -2.81 7.69 -2.19
N GLY A 54 -3.83 7.76 -3.06
CA GLY A 54 -4.38 6.59 -3.73
C GLY A 54 -3.34 5.88 -4.58
N ASP A 55 -2.56 6.63 -5.35
CA ASP A 55 -1.50 6.07 -6.18
C ASP A 55 -0.40 5.42 -5.33
N LEU A 56 -0.07 6.03 -4.19
CA LEU A 56 0.90 5.43 -3.26
C LEU A 56 0.35 4.15 -2.62
N LEU A 57 -0.92 4.17 -2.23
CA LEU A 57 -1.60 2.97 -1.71
C LEU A 57 -1.58 1.84 -2.73
N LEU A 58 -1.80 2.17 -4.01
CA LEU A 58 -1.72 1.18 -5.08
C LEU A 58 -0.39 0.45 -5.07
N GLN A 59 0.72 1.16 -4.85
CA GLN A 59 2.04 0.53 -4.80
C GLN A 59 2.13 -0.50 -3.66
N VAL A 60 1.56 -0.18 -2.50
CA VAL A 60 1.52 -1.10 -1.36
C VAL A 60 0.68 -2.34 -1.69
N VAL A 61 -0.49 -2.14 -2.27
CA VAL A 61 -1.41 -3.22 -2.64
C VAL A 61 -0.79 -4.13 -3.71
N PHE A 62 -0.15 -3.53 -4.71
CA PHE A 62 0.49 -4.26 -5.80
C PHE A 62 1.63 -5.13 -5.28
N GLN A 63 2.52 -4.55 -4.46
CA GLN A 63 3.61 -5.30 -3.83
C GLN A 63 3.07 -6.47 -3.02
N SER A 64 2.04 -6.22 -2.21
CA SER A 64 1.42 -7.24 -1.36
C SER A 64 0.84 -8.38 -2.19
N GLN A 65 0.20 -8.05 -3.32
CA GLN A 65 -0.37 -9.06 -4.22
C GLN A 65 0.73 -9.96 -4.79
N MET A 66 1.85 -9.39 -5.20
CA MET A 66 2.95 -10.18 -5.74
C MET A 66 3.55 -11.13 -4.70
N TYR A 67 3.70 -10.66 -3.45
CA TYR A 67 4.20 -11.52 -2.37
C TYR A 67 3.17 -12.57 -1.95
N ALA A 68 1.88 -12.27 -2.04
CA ALA A 68 0.84 -13.26 -1.80
C ALA A 68 0.89 -14.38 -2.83
N GLU A 69 1.17 -14.05 -4.09
CA GLU A 69 1.34 -15.05 -5.16
C GLU A 69 2.51 -15.97 -4.89
N GLN A 70 3.54 -15.48 -4.21
CA GLN A 70 4.71 -16.26 -3.81
C GLN A 70 4.48 -17.08 -2.54
N GLY A 71 3.33 -16.90 -1.89
CA GLY A 71 3.03 -17.58 -0.63
C GLY A 71 3.74 -16.97 0.58
N ALA A 72 4.26 -15.75 0.45
CA ALA A 72 5.05 -15.14 1.52
C ALA A 72 4.18 -14.40 2.56
N PHE A 73 3.35 -13.46 2.09
CA PHE A 73 2.41 -12.72 2.94
C PHE A 73 1.38 -12.04 2.04
N ASN A 74 0.29 -11.56 2.64
CA ASN A 74 -0.75 -10.83 1.92
C ASN A 74 -0.93 -9.41 2.48
N PHE A 75 -1.87 -8.66 1.92
CA PHE A 75 -2.11 -7.28 2.33
C PHE A 75 -2.55 -7.19 3.79
N GLN A 76 -3.38 -8.12 4.27
CA GLN A 76 -3.80 -8.14 5.67
C GLN A 76 -2.62 -8.30 6.62
N ASP A 77 -1.62 -9.06 6.21
CA ASP A 77 -0.38 -9.20 7.01
C ASP A 77 0.37 -7.88 7.12
N VAL A 78 0.39 -7.09 6.04
CA VAL A 78 0.99 -5.75 6.06
C VAL A 78 0.25 -4.84 7.03
N VAL A 79 -1.09 -4.85 6.97
CA VAL A 79 -1.94 -4.06 7.86
C VAL A 79 -1.71 -4.48 9.32
N HIS A 80 -1.68 -5.79 9.58
CA HIS A 80 -1.45 -6.31 10.92
C HIS A 80 -0.07 -5.90 11.45
N ALA A 81 0.95 -5.98 10.62
CA ALA A 81 2.31 -5.63 11.00
C ALA A 81 2.42 -4.17 11.46
N ILE A 82 1.83 -3.24 10.70
CA ILE A 82 1.89 -1.81 11.07
C ILE A 82 1.03 -1.53 12.30
N LYS A 83 -0.14 -2.17 12.40
CA LYS A 83 -0.99 -2.00 13.57
C LYS A 83 -0.27 -2.42 14.85
N GLU A 84 0.32 -3.61 14.86
CA GLU A 84 1.04 -4.13 16.01
C GLU A 84 2.23 -3.24 16.39
N LYS A 85 2.95 -2.75 15.40
CA LYS A 85 4.08 -1.85 15.62
C LYS A 85 3.64 -0.56 16.29
N LEU A 86 2.54 0.04 15.83
CA LEU A 86 2.02 1.29 16.39
C LEU A 86 1.57 1.10 17.85
N ILE A 87 0.85 0.01 18.13
CA ILE A 87 0.39 -0.29 19.49
C ILE A 87 1.58 -0.49 20.43
N ARG A 88 2.57 -1.27 19.99
CA ARG A 88 3.76 -1.56 20.80
C ARG A 88 4.57 -0.30 21.09
N ARG A 89 4.65 0.62 20.14
CA ARG A 89 5.44 1.86 20.28
C ARG A 89 4.72 2.97 21.02
N HIS A 90 3.44 2.77 21.35
CA HIS A 90 2.62 3.77 22.03
C HIS A 90 1.95 3.18 23.28
N PRO A 91 2.73 2.59 24.20
CA PRO A 91 2.13 1.97 25.40
C PRO A 91 1.41 2.98 26.29
N HIS A 92 1.82 4.25 26.26
CA HIS A 92 1.18 5.33 27.00
C HIS A 92 -0.27 5.59 26.53
N VAL A 93 -0.60 5.15 25.30
CA VAL A 93 -1.96 5.30 24.75
C VAL A 93 -2.75 4.00 24.85
N PHE A 94 -2.11 2.86 24.54
CA PHE A 94 -2.81 1.58 24.34
C PHE A 94 -2.61 0.57 25.47
N GLN A 95 -1.92 0.93 26.53
CA GLN A 95 -1.52 -0.01 27.59
C GLN A 95 -2.69 -0.76 28.22
N ALA A 96 -3.84 -0.12 28.35
CA ALA A 96 -5.02 -0.71 29.00
C ALA A 96 -6.08 -1.15 27.99
N GLN A 97 -5.78 -1.13 26.68
CA GLN A 97 -6.75 -1.45 25.63
C GLN A 97 -6.43 -2.78 24.97
N GLN A 98 -7.49 -3.46 24.50
CA GLN A 98 -7.37 -4.70 23.72
C GLN A 98 -7.86 -4.44 22.29
N PHE A 99 -7.13 -4.99 21.34
CA PHE A 99 -7.43 -4.87 19.92
C PHE A 99 -7.51 -6.24 19.26
#